data_ef201db70feb40b3906b3ffa8dfd20f8
#
_entry.id   ef201db70feb40b3906b3ffa8dfd20f8
#
_cell.length_a   1.000
_cell.length_b   1.000
_cell.length_c   1.000
_cell.angle_alpha   90.00
_cell.angle_beta   90.00
_cell.angle_gamma   90.00
#
_symmetry.space_group_name_H-M   'P 1'
#
loop_
_entity.id
_entity.type
_entity.pdbx_description
1 polymer ?
#
loop_
_entity_poly.entity_id
_entity_poly.type
_entity_poly.pdbx_seq_one_letter_code
_entity_poly.pdbx_strand_id
1 'polypeptide(L)'
;MSTENLALKDPSLLRQQAYINGEWQSAANGESFEVRNPATGGLLGTVPAMGAAETRQAIDAANAAWPAWRKKTAKERAAILRKWHDLMMENADDLALILTTEQGKSLAEAKGEIGYAASFLEWFAEEGKRVYGDTIPTPASDKRIVVTKEAIGVCAAITPWNFPAAMITRKVGPALAAGCPIVVKPAEATPFSALAMAVLAERAGVPAGVFSVVTGDPKAIGGELTSNPIVRKLSFTGSTPVGRLLMSQCAATVKKVSLELGGNAPFIVFDDADLDAAVQGAIASKYRNSGQTCVCTNRFYVHEAVYDAFAQKLAAAVGQLKVGSGTEPGVTQGPLINEAAVLKVEAHIEDALAKGATVVTGGKRHALGHGFFEPTVLTGVTPAMKVAKEETFGPLAPLFKFGSDDEVIRLANDTEFGLAAYFYSRDIGRVWKVAEALEYGMVGVNTGLISNEVAPFGGVKQSGLGREGSHYGIDDYVVIKYLCLAV
;
A
#
# COMPACT_ATOMS: atom_id res chain seq x y z
N MET A 1 18.32 -0.69 -27.37
CA MET A 1 18.69 -1.54 -26.21
C MET A 1 17.78 -2.76 -26.24
N SER A 2 18.33 -3.97 -26.02
CA SER A 2 17.51 -5.18 -25.93
C SER A 2 16.75 -5.16 -24.60
N THR A 3 15.49 -5.57 -24.63
CA THR A 3 14.69 -5.76 -23.40
C THR A 3 15.21 -6.95 -22.59
N GLU A 4 15.20 -6.86 -21.27
CA GLU A 4 15.46 -8.00 -20.40
C GLU A 4 14.38 -9.07 -20.64
N ASN A 5 14.79 -10.31 -20.84
CA ASN A 5 13.85 -11.41 -21.07
C ASN A 5 13.48 -12.07 -19.73
N LEU A 6 12.21 -11.95 -19.33
CA LEU A 6 11.68 -12.64 -18.17
C LEU A 6 11.28 -14.07 -18.59
N ALA A 7 11.86 -15.08 -17.92
CA ALA A 7 11.52 -16.49 -18.15
C ALA A 7 10.18 -16.87 -17.49
N LEU A 8 9.08 -16.32 -17.99
CA LEU A 8 7.72 -16.61 -17.52
C LEU A 8 7.23 -17.96 -18.06
N LYS A 9 6.49 -18.70 -17.22
CA LYS A 9 5.75 -19.90 -17.66
C LYS A 9 4.59 -19.52 -18.60
N ASP A 10 3.94 -18.38 -18.30
CA ASP A 10 2.91 -17.76 -19.14
C ASP A 10 3.37 -16.37 -19.64
N PRO A 11 4.03 -16.28 -20.81
CA PRO A 11 4.50 -15.01 -21.35
C PRO A 11 3.37 -13.99 -21.64
N SER A 12 2.12 -14.44 -21.75
CA SER A 12 0.98 -13.55 -22.00
C SER A 12 0.64 -12.64 -20.82
N LEU A 13 1.21 -12.90 -19.62
CA LEU A 13 1.07 -12.04 -18.44
C LEU A 13 1.87 -10.74 -18.56
N LEU A 14 2.94 -10.70 -19.34
CA LEU A 14 3.74 -9.49 -19.57
C LEU A 14 3.13 -8.65 -20.71
N ARG A 15 2.11 -7.85 -20.40
CA ARG A 15 1.45 -6.95 -21.35
C ARG A 15 2.10 -5.59 -21.37
N GLN A 16 2.22 -5.02 -22.57
CA GLN A 16 2.75 -3.68 -22.82
C GLN A 16 1.68 -2.70 -23.34
N GLN A 17 0.42 -2.99 -23.09
CA GLN A 17 -0.75 -2.20 -23.47
C GLN A 17 -1.62 -1.97 -22.25
N ALA A 18 -2.32 -0.84 -22.20
CA ALA A 18 -3.33 -0.57 -21.19
C ALA A 18 -4.59 -1.41 -21.43
N TYR A 19 -5.37 -1.66 -20.39
CA TYR A 19 -6.58 -2.47 -20.45
C TYR A 19 -7.81 -1.60 -20.20
N ILE A 20 -8.59 -1.32 -21.25
CA ILE A 20 -9.77 -0.47 -21.18
C ILE A 20 -10.93 -1.16 -21.87
N ASN A 21 -12.07 -1.28 -21.17
CA ASN A 21 -13.31 -1.85 -21.71
C ASN A 21 -13.16 -3.26 -22.31
N GLY A 22 -12.34 -4.11 -21.71
CA GLY A 22 -12.09 -5.45 -22.23
C GLY A 22 -11.11 -5.52 -23.40
N GLU A 23 -10.44 -4.43 -23.75
CA GLU A 23 -9.51 -4.34 -24.87
C GLU A 23 -8.14 -3.89 -24.42
N TRP A 24 -7.10 -4.44 -25.06
CA TRP A 24 -5.70 -4.04 -24.88
C TRP A 24 -5.35 -2.92 -25.87
N GLN A 25 -5.03 -1.72 -25.36
CA GLN A 25 -4.92 -0.51 -26.19
C GLN A 25 -3.56 0.19 -25.97
N SER A 26 -3.05 0.79 -27.06
CA SER A 26 -1.97 1.78 -27.03
C SER A 26 -2.54 3.19 -26.80
N ALA A 27 -1.70 4.16 -26.44
CA ALA A 27 -2.13 5.56 -26.39
C ALA A 27 -2.55 6.07 -27.78
N ALA A 28 -3.61 6.88 -27.85
CA ALA A 28 -4.15 7.39 -29.11
C ALA A 28 -3.13 8.22 -29.92
N ASN A 29 -2.19 8.89 -29.23
CA ASN A 29 -1.09 9.64 -29.83
C ASN A 29 0.13 8.77 -30.17
N GLY A 30 0.11 7.47 -29.87
CA GLY A 30 1.22 6.52 -30.07
C GLY A 30 2.37 6.68 -29.08
N GLU A 31 2.28 7.57 -28.08
CA GLU A 31 3.33 7.77 -27.09
C GLU A 31 3.38 6.63 -26.06
N SER A 32 4.60 6.33 -25.61
CA SER A 32 4.87 5.33 -24.58
C SER A 32 6.02 5.78 -23.70
N PHE A 33 6.14 5.18 -22.52
CA PHE A 33 7.28 5.37 -21.63
C PHE A 33 7.91 4.04 -21.26
N GLU A 34 9.20 4.10 -20.91
CA GLU A 34 10.00 2.94 -20.54
C GLU A 34 9.79 2.55 -19.10
N VAL A 35 9.74 1.23 -18.85
CA VAL A 35 9.80 0.63 -17.52
C VAL A 35 11.12 -0.09 -17.36
N ARG A 36 11.86 0.22 -16.31
CA ARG A 36 13.21 -0.29 -16.09
C ARG A 36 13.33 -1.06 -14.78
N ASN A 37 14.19 -2.07 -14.81
CA ASN A 37 14.58 -2.83 -13.63
C ASN A 37 15.45 -1.95 -12.72
N PRO A 38 15.06 -1.64 -11.47
CA PRO A 38 15.86 -0.79 -10.58
C PRO A 38 17.17 -1.45 -10.14
N ALA A 39 17.28 -2.77 -10.24
CA ALA A 39 18.50 -3.50 -9.88
C ALA A 39 19.60 -3.41 -10.95
N THR A 40 19.23 -3.34 -12.23
CA THR A 40 20.16 -3.42 -13.36
C THR A 40 20.16 -2.16 -14.24
N GLY A 41 19.12 -1.33 -14.14
CA GLY A 41 18.84 -0.25 -15.08
C GLY A 41 18.34 -0.74 -16.45
N GLY A 42 18.22 -2.06 -16.65
CA GLY A 42 17.80 -2.68 -17.89
C GLY A 42 16.37 -2.36 -18.28
N LEU A 43 16.09 -2.27 -19.58
CA LEU A 43 14.74 -2.03 -20.10
C LEU A 43 13.91 -3.32 -19.99
N LEU A 44 12.76 -3.24 -19.31
CA LEU A 44 11.79 -4.35 -19.21
C LEU A 44 10.77 -4.33 -20.35
N GLY A 45 10.39 -3.13 -20.77
CA GLY A 45 9.42 -2.91 -21.82
C GLY A 45 8.94 -1.47 -21.82
N THR A 46 7.91 -1.20 -22.63
CA THR A 46 7.25 0.11 -22.70
C THR A 46 5.75 -0.05 -22.44
N VAL A 47 5.13 0.97 -21.89
CA VAL A 47 3.68 1.02 -21.71
C VAL A 47 3.13 2.36 -22.24
N PRO A 48 1.83 2.42 -22.62
CA PRO A 48 1.24 3.63 -23.20
C PRO A 48 1.32 4.83 -22.27
N ALA A 49 1.70 5.98 -22.80
CA ALA A 49 1.65 7.28 -22.13
C ALA A 49 0.27 7.93 -22.36
N MET A 50 -0.77 7.40 -21.71
CA MET A 50 -2.14 7.87 -21.82
C MET A 50 -2.38 9.13 -20.99
N GLY A 51 -3.46 9.84 -21.30
CA GLY A 51 -3.85 11.08 -20.67
C GLY A 51 -5.33 11.13 -20.27
N ALA A 52 -5.89 12.34 -20.27
CA ALA A 52 -7.28 12.59 -19.87
C ALA A 52 -8.29 11.93 -20.83
N ALA A 53 -7.99 11.84 -22.12
CA ALA A 53 -8.93 11.32 -23.11
C ALA A 53 -9.21 9.82 -22.92
N GLU A 54 -8.16 9.01 -22.79
CA GLU A 54 -8.26 7.57 -22.55
C GLU A 54 -8.82 7.29 -21.15
N THR A 55 -8.49 8.12 -20.17
CA THR A 55 -9.08 8.03 -18.83
C THR A 55 -10.58 8.26 -18.87
N ARG A 56 -11.05 9.26 -19.62
CA ARG A 56 -12.49 9.51 -19.86
C ARG A 56 -13.15 8.32 -20.54
N GLN A 57 -12.52 7.75 -21.58
CA GLN A 57 -13.00 6.53 -22.23
C GLN A 57 -13.18 5.38 -21.22
N ALA A 58 -12.22 5.17 -20.32
CA ALA A 58 -12.32 4.14 -19.28
C ALA A 58 -13.45 4.42 -18.28
N ILE A 59 -13.65 5.68 -17.88
CA ILE A 59 -14.75 6.10 -17.00
C ILE A 59 -16.10 5.90 -17.68
N ASP A 60 -16.25 6.27 -18.95
CA ASP A 60 -17.49 6.12 -19.71
C ASP A 60 -17.84 4.62 -19.88
N ALA A 61 -16.84 3.78 -20.18
CA ALA A 61 -17.01 2.33 -20.26
C ALA A 61 -17.45 1.74 -18.89
N ALA A 62 -16.83 2.20 -17.79
CA ALA A 62 -17.21 1.79 -16.45
C ALA A 62 -18.66 2.20 -16.12
N ASN A 63 -19.07 3.39 -16.50
CA ASN A 63 -20.45 3.87 -16.32
C ASN A 63 -21.46 3.05 -17.13
N ALA A 64 -21.12 2.70 -18.36
CA ALA A 64 -21.96 1.85 -19.21
C ALA A 64 -22.10 0.42 -18.67
N ALA A 65 -21.03 -0.13 -18.10
CA ALA A 65 -21.03 -1.48 -17.50
C ALA A 65 -21.74 -1.56 -16.14
N TRP A 66 -21.79 -0.45 -15.39
CA TRP A 66 -22.29 -0.42 -14.01
C TRP A 66 -23.70 -0.95 -13.83
N PRO A 67 -24.74 -0.61 -14.63
CA PRO A 67 -26.10 -1.12 -14.45
C PRO A 67 -26.20 -2.65 -14.49
N ALA A 68 -25.44 -3.30 -15.34
CA ALA A 68 -25.40 -4.75 -15.43
C ALA A 68 -24.60 -5.36 -14.26
N TRP A 69 -23.48 -4.76 -13.90
CA TRP A 69 -22.62 -5.23 -12.81
C TRP A 69 -23.31 -5.16 -11.45
N ARG A 70 -23.93 -4.04 -11.10
CA ARG A 70 -24.64 -3.89 -9.82
C ARG A 70 -25.86 -4.78 -9.67
N LYS A 71 -26.47 -5.23 -10.78
CA LYS A 71 -27.61 -6.16 -10.77
C LYS A 71 -27.22 -7.61 -10.49
N LYS A 72 -25.94 -7.97 -10.68
CA LYS A 72 -25.46 -9.30 -10.30
C LYS A 72 -25.63 -9.49 -8.79
N THR A 73 -26.02 -10.68 -8.40
CA THR A 73 -26.07 -11.04 -6.98
C THR A 73 -24.68 -11.02 -6.36
N ALA A 74 -24.59 -10.83 -5.04
CA ALA A 74 -23.32 -10.91 -4.32
C ALA A 74 -22.63 -12.27 -4.56
N LYS A 75 -23.39 -13.36 -4.69
CA LYS A 75 -22.88 -14.70 -5.00
C LYS A 75 -22.18 -14.77 -6.37
N GLU A 76 -22.73 -14.14 -7.40
CA GLU A 76 -22.14 -14.12 -8.75
C GLU A 76 -20.85 -13.29 -8.77
N ARG A 77 -20.84 -12.11 -8.12
CA ARG A 77 -19.63 -11.30 -7.99
C ARG A 77 -18.54 -12.01 -7.19
N ALA A 78 -18.93 -12.65 -6.08
CA ALA A 78 -18.02 -13.46 -5.26
C ALA A 78 -17.38 -14.60 -6.04
N ALA A 79 -18.12 -15.29 -6.92
CA ALA A 79 -17.59 -16.39 -7.74
C ALA A 79 -16.50 -15.88 -8.71
N ILE A 80 -16.67 -14.70 -9.30
CA ILE A 80 -15.67 -14.07 -10.17
C ILE A 80 -14.42 -13.68 -9.38
N LEU A 81 -14.59 -13.05 -8.21
CA LEU A 81 -13.46 -12.67 -7.35
C LEU A 81 -12.68 -13.88 -6.85
N ARG A 82 -13.38 -14.97 -6.46
CA ARG A 82 -12.74 -16.24 -6.06
C ARG A 82 -11.93 -16.83 -7.21
N LYS A 83 -12.49 -16.88 -8.42
CA LYS A 83 -11.76 -17.36 -9.59
C LYS A 83 -10.54 -16.51 -9.90
N TRP A 84 -10.62 -15.18 -9.71
CA TRP A 84 -9.47 -14.31 -9.89
C TRP A 84 -8.38 -14.57 -8.83
N HIS A 85 -8.77 -14.76 -7.57
CA HIS A 85 -7.86 -15.23 -6.52
C HIS A 85 -7.14 -16.50 -6.94
N ASP A 86 -7.88 -17.55 -7.35
CA ASP A 86 -7.32 -18.84 -7.70
C ASP A 86 -6.31 -18.72 -8.86
N LEU A 87 -6.65 -17.94 -9.90
CA LEU A 87 -5.75 -17.66 -11.02
C LEU A 87 -4.50 -16.89 -10.60
N MET A 88 -4.58 -15.97 -9.65
CA MET A 88 -3.39 -15.30 -9.10
C MET A 88 -2.48 -16.28 -8.38
N MET A 89 -3.05 -17.19 -7.58
CA MET A 89 -2.26 -18.20 -6.87
C MET A 89 -1.65 -19.24 -7.81
N GLU A 90 -2.35 -19.66 -8.85
CA GLU A 90 -1.84 -20.55 -9.91
C GLU A 90 -0.66 -19.94 -10.67
N ASN A 91 -0.66 -18.60 -10.84
CA ASN A 91 0.39 -17.86 -11.55
C ASN A 91 1.34 -17.10 -10.60
N ALA A 92 1.38 -17.45 -9.32
CA ALA A 92 2.11 -16.70 -8.30
C ALA A 92 3.62 -16.55 -8.59
N ASP A 93 4.24 -17.56 -9.20
CA ASP A 93 5.67 -17.51 -9.57
C ASP A 93 5.94 -16.45 -10.65
N ASP A 94 5.14 -16.42 -11.70
CA ASP A 94 5.27 -15.45 -12.80
C ASP A 94 4.93 -14.03 -12.34
N LEU A 95 3.85 -13.87 -11.58
CA LEU A 95 3.48 -12.57 -11.00
C LEU A 95 4.58 -12.04 -10.07
N ALA A 96 5.17 -12.91 -9.24
CA ALA A 96 6.27 -12.52 -8.36
C ALA A 96 7.54 -12.15 -9.14
N LEU A 97 7.83 -12.84 -10.23
CA LEU A 97 8.99 -12.52 -11.09
C LEU A 97 8.79 -11.15 -11.78
N ILE A 98 7.62 -10.88 -12.34
CA ILE A 98 7.27 -9.57 -12.91
C ILE A 98 7.43 -8.49 -11.84
N LEU A 99 6.85 -8.68 -10.65
CA LEU A 99 6.89 -7.74 -9.55
C LEU A 99 8.32 -7.46 -9.06
N THR A 100 9.12 -8.51 -8.81
CA THR A 100 10.52 -8.38 -8.41
C THR A 100 11.31 -7.57 -9.43
N THR A 101 11.08 -7.82 -10.70
CA THR A 101 11.90 -7.22 -11.77
C THR A 101 11.55 -5.73 -11.97
N GLU A 102 10.29 -5.33 -11.87
CA GLU A 102 9.91 -3.92 -12.04
C GLU A 102 10.08 -3.09 -10.75
N GLN A 103 9.95 -3.71 -9.55
CA GLN A 103 9.97 -3.01 -8.27
C GLN A 103 11.30 -3.15 -7.50
N GLY A 104 12.00 -4.29 -7.64
CA GLY A 104 13.31 -4.51 -7.05
C GLY A 104 13.32 -5.35 -5.77
N LYS A 105 12.20 -5.57 -5.06
CA LYS A 105 12.19 -6.42 -3.86
C LYS A 105 12.58 -7.86 -4.15
N SER A 106 13.01 -8.60 -3.13
CA SER A 106 13.37 -10.00 -3.27
C SER A 106 12.19 -10.85 -3.79
N LEU A 107 12.51 -11.90 -4.55
CA LEU A 107 11.50 -12.83 -5.09
C LEU A 107 10.67 -13.47 -3.96
N ALA A 108 11.28 -13.71 -2.79
CA ALA A 108 10.58 -14.23 -1.63
C ALA A 108 9.52 -13.23 -1.10
N GLU A 109 9.88 -11.94 -0.99
CA GLU A 109 8.94 -10.88 -0.61
C GLU A 109 7.87 -10.66 -1.68
N ALA A 110 8.23 -10.73 -2.96
CA ALA A 110 7.28 -10.62 -4.07
C ALA A 110 6.26 -11.76 -4.05
N LYS A 111 6.67 -13.01 -3.81
CA LYS A 111 5.75 -14.14 -3.63
C LYS A 111 4.81 -13.93 -2.43
N GLY A 112 5.35 -13.44 -1.32
CA GLY A 112 4.55 -13.06 -0.15
C GLY A 112 3.52 -11.97 -0.48
N GLU A 113 3.91 -10.97 -1.29
CA GLU A 113 2.99 -9.91 -1.73
C GLU A 113 1.89 -10.45 -2.65
N ILE A 114 2.20 -11.36 -3.58
CA ILE A 114 1.16 -11.95 -4.45
C ILE A 114 0.12 -12.73 -3.62
N GLY A 115 0.57 -13.54 -2.64
CA GLY A 115 -0.34 -14.21 -1.72
C GLY A 115 -1.20 -13.20 -0.93
N TYR A 116 -0.58 -12.16 -0.41
CA TYR A 116 -1.26 -11.07 0.30
C TYR A 116 -2.22 -10.28 -0.60
N ALA A 117 -1.87 -10.04 -1.87
CA ALA A 117 -2.76 -9.41 -2.83
C ALA A 117 -3.99 -10.30 -3.14
N ALA A 118 -3.76 -11.59 -3.37
CA ALA A 118 -4.82 -12.54 -3.65
C ALA A 118 -5.79 -12.68 -2.47
N SER A 119 -5.31 -12.66 -1.20
CA SER A 119 -6.15 -12.79 -0.01
C SER A 119 -7.23 -11.70 0.09
N PHE A 120 -7.00 -10.49 -0.42
CA PHE A 120 -8.05 -9.46 -0.48
C PHE A 120 -9.19 -9.80 -1.44
N LEU A 121 -8.91 -10.46 -2.57
CA LEU A 121 -9.96 -10.90 -3.48
C LEU A 121 -10.81 -12.00 -2.84
N GLU A 122 -10.19 -12.95 -2.15
CA GLU A 122 -10.87 -13.98 -1.37
C GLU A 122 -11.71 -13.36 -0.25
N TRP A 123 -11.10 -12.50 0.58
CA TRP A 123 -11.76 -11.83 1.69
C TRP A 123 -13.03 -11.08 1.24
N PHE A 124 -12.91 -10.25 0.21
CA PHE A 124 -14.06 -9.48 -0.27
C PHE A 124 -15.06 -10.29 -1.09
N ALA A 125 -14.68 -11.42 -1.67
CA ALA A 125 -15.63 -12.40 -2.20
C ALA A 125 -16.59 -12.90 -1.11
N GLU A 126 -16.09 -13.06 0.13
CA GLU A 126 -16.90 -13.45 1.28
C GLU A 126 -17.62 -12.24 1.92
N GLU A 127 -16.95 -11.13 2.14
CA GLU A 127 -17.54 -9.94 2.76
C GLU A 127 -18.63 -9.29 1.89
N GLY A 128 -18.51 -9.34 0.56
CA GLY A 128 -19.56 -8.86 -0.34
C GLY A 128 -20.93 -9.51 -0.13
N LYS A 129 -20.95 -10.73 0.42
CA LYS A 129 -22.19 -11.46 0.78
C LYS A 129 -22.78 -11.02 2.13
N ARG A 130 -22.05 -10.19 2.92
CA ARG A 130 -22.44 -9.72 4.25
C ARG A 130 -22.77 -8.23 4.29
N VAL A 131 -22.97 -7.60 3.15
CA VAL A 131 -23.44 -6.21 3.03
C VAL A 131 -24.93 -6.17 3.35
N TYR A 132 -25.24 -6.21 4.65
CA TYR A 132 -26.62 -6.21 5.14
C TYR A 132 -27.16 -4.79 5.30
N GLY A 133 -28.49 -4.65 5.21
CA GLY A 133 -29.23 -3.48 5.63
C GLY A 133 -29.93 -3.71 6.96
N ASP A 134 -30.78 -2.76 7.34
CA ASP A 134 -31.48 -2.77 8.63
C ASP A 134 -32.99 -2.62 8.45
N THR A 135 -33.74 -3.19 9.39
CA THR A 135 -35.13 -2.84 9.66
C THR A 135 -35.18 -2.07 10.97
N ILE A 136 -35.73 -0.85 10.95
CA ILE A 136 -35.71 0.07 12.10
C ILE A 136 -37.14 0.27 12.66
N PRO A 137 -37.35 0.14 13.97
CA PRO A 137 -38.63 0.49 14.58
C PRO A 137 -39.01 1.94 14.25
N THR A 138 -40.22 2.14 13.76
CA THR A 138 -40.71 3.46 13.39
C THR A 138 -41.44 4.13 14.53
N PRO A 139 -41.45 5.48 14.67
CA PRO A 139 -42.25 6.21 15.64
C PRO A 139 -43.72 6.31 15.24
N ALA A 140 -44.13 5.85 14.03
CA ALA A 140 -45.50 5.90 13.51
C ALA A 140 -45.98 4.49 13.18
N SER A 141 -47.21 4.14 13.63
CA SER A 141 -47.76 2.80 13.47
C SER A 141 -48.11 2.44 12.02
N ASP A 142 -48.34 3.44 11.19
CA ASP A 142 -48.71 3.34 9.77
C ASP A 142 -47.51 3.31 8.82
N LYS A 143 -46.29 3.13 9.35
CA LYS A 143 -45.06 3.13 8.54
C LYS A 143 -44.12 1.95 8.83
N ARG A 144 -43.27 1.65 7.87
CA ARG A 144 -42.14 0.70 8.02
C ARG A 144 -40.87 1.35 7.49
N ILE A 145 -39.77 1.13 8.21
CA ILE A 145 -38.46 1.67 7.84
C ILE A 145 -37.53 0.51 7.47
N VAL A 146 -36.99 0.60 6.27
CA VAL A 146 -35.96 -0.33 5.77
C VAL A 146 -34.77 0.48 5.29
N VAL A 147 -33.56 0.05 5.65
CA VAL A 147 -32.30 0.60 5.17
C VAL A 147 -31.62 -0.41 4.26
N THR A 148 -31.19 0.02 3.09
CA THR A 148 -30.38 -0.79 2.18
C THR A 148 -29.01 -0.17 2.00
N LYS A 149 -27.99 -1.01 1.72
CA LYS A 149 -26.67 -0.56 1.27
C LYS A 149 -26.55 -0.85 -0.22
N GLU A 150 -26.20 0.16 -1.00
CA GLU A 150 -26.12 0.07 -2.47
C GLU A 150 -24.73 0.49 -2.94
N ALA A 151 -24.29 -0.05 -4.10
CA ALA A 151 -23.03 0.35 -4.75
C ALA A 151 -22.99 1.86 -4.99
N ILE A 152 -21.89 2.53 -4.61
CA ILE A 152 -21.76 3.99 -4.73
C ILE A 152 -21.72 4.46 -6.19
N GLY A 153 -21.23 3.65 -7.13
CA GLY A 153 -21.10 3.97 -8.54
C GLY A 153 -19.71 3.66 -9.10
N VAL A 154 -19.32 4.38 -10.13
CA VAL A 154 -17.97 4.26 -10.72
C VAL A 154 -16.93 4.74 -9.71
N CYS A 155 -15.91 3.90 -9.48
CA CYS A 155 -14.79 4.17 -8.60
C CYS A 155 -13.50 4.38 -9.40
N ALA A 156 -12.57 5.10 -8.79
CA ALA A 156 -11.21 5.25 -9.29
C ALA A 156 -10.19 4.87 -8.19
N ALA A 157 -9.05 4.32 -8.61
CA ALA A 157 -7.93 4.03 -7.74
C ALA A 157 -6.63 4.52 -8.35
N ILE A 158 -5.79 5.17 -7.53
CA ILE A 158 -4.41 5.52 -7.87
C ILE A 158 -3.51 4.84 -6.87
N THR A 159 -2.57 4.01 -7.34
CA THR A 159 -1.78 3.11 -6.49
C THR A 159 -0.28 3.37 -6.61
N PRO A 160 0.49 3.15 -5.52
CA PRO A 160 1.92 3.36 -5.48
C PRO A 160 2.69 2.16 -6.07
N TRP A 161 4.00 2.34 -6.18
CA TRP A 161 4.96 1.39 -6.72
C TRP A 161 5.49 0.35 -5.72
N ASN A 162 5.37 0.60 -4.42
CA ASN A 162 6.07 -0.20 -3.40
C ASN A 162 5.43 -1.58 -3.12
N PHE A 163 4.12 -1.70 -3.31
CA PHE A 163 3.36 -2.97 -3.27
C PHE A 163 2.36 -2.98 -4.44
N PRO A 164 2.87 -3.13 -5.68
CA PRO A 164 2.07 -2.86 -6.88
C PRO A 164 0.92 -3.84 -7.10
N ALA A 165 0.97 -5.04 -6.52
CA ALA A 165 -0.14 -5.99 -6.55
C ALA A 165 -1.13 -5.76 -5.40
N ALA A 166 -0.66 -5.72 -4.16
CA ALA A 166 -1.52 -5.64 -2.99
C ALA A 166 -2.29 -4.31 -2.90
N MET A 167 -1.67 -3.18 -3.27
CA MET A 167 -2.35 -1.88 -3.23
C MET A 167 -3.49 -1.77 -4.26
N ILE A 168 -3.48 -2.59 -5.30
CA ILE A 168 -4.57 -2.69 -6.27
C ILE A 168 -5.70 -3.55 -5.71
N THR A 169 -5.42 -4.78 -5.29
CA THR A 169 -6.46 -5.72 -4.86
C THR A 169 -7.23 -5.26 -3.62
N ARG A 170 -6.58 -4.52 -2.71
CA ARG A 170 -7.20 -3.88 -1.53
C ARG A 170 -8.29 -2.87 -1.89
N LYS A 171 -8.23 -2.28 -3.09
CA LYS A 171 -9.20 -1.30 -3.61
C LYS A 171 -10.19 -1.95 -4.57
N VAL A 172 -9.69 -2.81 -5.46
CA VAL A 172 -10.49 -3.48 -6.48
C VAL A 172 -11.41 -4.54 -5.87
N GLY A 173 -10.90 -5.33 -4.90
CA GLY A 173 -11.68 -6.36 -4.22
C GLY A 173 -12.99 -5.83 -3.63
N PRO A 174 -12.96 -4.85 -2.71
CA PRO A 174 -14.18 -4.29 -2.13
C PRO A 174 -15.04 -3.53 -3.14
N ALA A 175 -14.45 -2.82 -4.12
CA ALA A 175 -15.21 -2.13 -5.16
C ALA A 175 -16.07 -3.12 -5.96
N LEU A 176 -15.45 -4.16 -6.51
CA LEU A 176 -16.16 -5.17 -7.31
C LEU A 176 -17.15 -5.97 -6.47
N ALA A 177 -16.80 -6.33 -5.24
CA ALA A 177 -17.68 -7.02 -4.30
C ALA A 177 -18.95 -6.21 -3.99
N ALA A 178 -18.81 -4.90 -3.79
CA ALA A 178 -19.93 -3.98 -3.57
C ALA A 178 -20.80 -3.77 -4.82
N GLY A 179 -20.30 -4.09 -6.02
CA GLY A 179 -20.99 -3.86 -7.29
C GLY A 179 -20.60 -2.56 -8.00
N CYS A 180 -19.42 -2.01 -7.66
CA CYS A 180 -18.84 -0.82 -8.28
C CYS A 180 -17.84 -1.24 -9.37
N PRO A 181 -17.89 -0.71 -10.60
CA PRO A 181 -16.79 -0.79 -11.54
C PRO A 181 -15.67 0.17 -11.10
N ILE A 182 -14.43 -0.11 -11.51
CA ILE A 182 -13.28 0.66 -11.08
C ILE A 182 -12.24 0.85 -12.18
N VAL A 183 -11.71 2.09 -12.28
CA VAL A 183 -10.59 2.47 -13.13
C VAL A 183 -9.35 2.62 -12.26
N VAL A 184 -8.29 1.89 -12.58
CA VAL A 184 -7.03 1.88 -11.81
C VAL A 184 -5.93 2.57 -12.62
N LYS A 185 -5.23 3.51 -11.97
CA LYS A 185 -3.97 4.08 -12.43
C LYS A 185 -2.85 3.54 -11.55
N PRO A 186 -2.03 2.57 -12.03
CA PRO A 186 -0.85 2.11 -11.31
C PRO A 186 0.27 3.16 -11.36
N ALA A 187 1.28 3.00 -10.49
CA ALA A 187 2.49 3.82 -10.55
C ALA A 187 3.25 3.59 -11.86
N GLU A 188 3.91 4.64 -12.38
CA GLU A 188 4.67 4.60 -13.62
C GLU A 188 5.86 3.63 -13.54
N ALA A 189 6.43 3.47 -12.34
CA ALA A 189 7.56 2.56 -12.14
C ALA A 189 7.17 1.07 -12.16
N THR A 190 5.90 0.73 -11.88
CA THR A 190 5.46 -0.66 -11.69
C THR A 190 4.10 -0.94 -12.34
N PRO A 191 3.94 -0.73 -13.65
CA PRO A 191 2.67 -0.96 -14.33
C PRO A 191 2.42 -2.42 -14.69
N PHE A 192 3.48 -3.24 -14.84
CA PHE A 192 3.35 -4.62 -15.35
C PHE A 192 2.62 -5.54 -14.37
N SER A 193 2.79 -5.38 -13.06
CA SER A 193 1.98 -6.11 -12.06
C SER A 193 0.49 -5.84 -12.24
N ALA A 194 0.10 -4.58 -12.47
CA ALA A 194 -1.29 -4.21 -12.71
C ALA A 194 -1.84 -4.83 -14.00
N LEU A 195 -1.05 -4.80 -15.07
CA LEU A 195 -1.43 -5.35 -16.37
C LEU A 195 -1.52 -6.88 -16.33
N ALA A 196 -0.60 -7.56 -15.64
CA ALA A 196 -0.67 -9.01 -15.43
C ALA A 196 -1.93 -9.40 -14.65
N MET A 197 -2.28 -8.64 -13.60
CA MET A 197 -3.54 -8.86 -12.88
C MET A 197 -4.76 -8.62 -13.75
N ALA A 198 -4.72 -7.66 -14.71
CA ALA A 198 -5.81 -7.44 -15.66
C ALA A 198 -6.00 -8.63 -16.60
N VAL A 199 -4.93 -9.29 -17.07
CA VAL A 199 -5.04 -10.55 -17.84
C VAL A 199 -5.79 -11.61 -17.03
N LEU A 200 -5.46 -11.74 -15.75
CA LEU A 200 -6.11 -12.74 -14.89
C LEU A 200 -7.55 -12.36 -14.54
N ALA A 201 -7.86 -11.05 -14.40
CA ALA A 201 -9.23 -10.57 -14.22
C ALA A 201 -10.13 -10.92 -15.43
N GLU A 202 -9.61 -10.71 -16.65
CA GLU A 202 -10.28 -11.08 -17.90
C GLU A 202 -10.58 -12.60 -17.92
N ARG A 203 -9.57 -13.44 -17.63
CA ARG A 203 -9.71 -14.90 -17.52
C ARG A 203 -10.66 -15.36 -16.42
N ALA A 204 -10.76 -14.60 -15.33
CA ALA A 204 -11.72 -14.84 -14.26
C ALA A 204 -13.16 -14.55 -14.66
N GLY A 205 -13.36 -13.79 -15.74
CA GLY A 205 -14.67 -13.42 -16.25
C GLY A 205 -15.19 -12.09 -15.70
N VAL A 206 -14.30 -11.18 -15.27
CA VAL A 206 -14.66 -9.79 -15.01
C VAL A 206 -15.14 -9.17 -16.33
N PRO A 207 -16.38 -8.64 -16.39
CA PRO A 207 -16.93 -8.11 -17.64
C PRO A 207 -16.18 -6.87 -18.14
N ALA A 208 -16.19 -6.66 -19.46
CA ALA A 208 -15.69 -5.44 -20.09
C ALA A 208 -16.26 -4.18 -19.40
N GLY A 209 -15.44 -3.18 -19.19
CA GLY A 209 -15.78 -1.93 -18.51
C GLY A 209 -15.82 -2.01 -16.97
N VAL A 210 -15.95 -3.18 -16.36
CA VAL A 210 -16.03 -3.32 -14.90
C VAL A 210 -14.68 -3.05 -14.23
N PHE A 211 -13.59 -3.42 -14.87
CA PHE A 211 -12.23 -3.17 -14.45
C PHE A 211 -11.40 -2.64 -15.61
N SER A 212 -10.69 -1.55 -15.39
CA SER A 212 -9.78 -0.97 -16.38
C SER A 212 -8.47 -0.54 -15.72
N VAL A 213 -7.36 -0.64 -16.46
CA VAL A 213 -6.03 -0.17 -16.06
C VAL A 213 -5.53 0.83 -17.08
N VAL A 214 -5.32 2.08 -16.64
CA VAL A 214 -4.83 3.20 -17.47
C VAL A 214 -3.42 3.56 -17.02
N THR A 215 -2.46 3.53 -17.94
CA THR A 215 -1.06 3.91 -17.71
C THR A 215 -0.78 5.28 -18.33
N GLY A 216 0.14 6.08 -17.78
CA GLY A 216 0.52 7.36 -18.39
C GLY A 216 0.69 8.51 -17.42
N ASP A 217 0.46 9.74 -17.89
CA ASP A 217 0.70 10.98 -17.14
C ASP A 217 -0.16 11.05 -15.86
N PRO A 218 0.47 11.04 -14.66
CA PRO A 218 -0.24 11.07 -13.40
C PRO A 218 -1.09 12.33 -13.19
N LYS A 219 -0.67 13.46 -13.77
CA LYS A 219 -1.41 14.73 -13.61
C LYS A 219 -2.64 14.77 -14.49
N ALA A 220 -2.51 14.35 -15.76
CA ALA A 220 -3.64 14.32 -16.69
C ALA A 220 -4.68 13.26 -16.29
N ILE A 221 -4.23 12.04 -15.95
CA ILE A 221 -5.11 10.95 -15.50
C ILE A 221 -5.74 11.31 -14.15
N GLY A 222 -4.95 11.75 -13.17
CA GLY A 222 -5.43 12.14 -11.85
C GLY A 222 -6.43 13.30 -11.92
N GLY A 223 -6.17 14.28 -12.78
CA GLY A 223 -7.08 15.41 -13.04
C GLY A 223 -8.44 14.96 -13.58
N GLU A 224 -8.47 14.04 -14.54
CA GLU A 224 -9.73 13.51 -15.09
C GLU A 224 -10.46 12.66 -14.03
N LEU A 225 -9.76 11.79 -13.30
CA LEU A 225 -10.38 10.97 -12.24
C LEU A 225 -10.99 11.80 -11.11
N THR A 226 -10.39 12.95 -10.78
CA THR A 226 -10.87 13.83 -9.70
C THR A 226 -11.98 14.77 -10.15
N SER A 227 -11.93 15.29 -11.38
CA SER A 227 -12.90 16.28 -11.88
C SER A 227 -14.15 15.66 -12.52
N ASN A 228 -14.05 14.45 -13.07
CA ASN A 228 -15.16 13.82 -13.78
C ASN A 228 -16.30 13.46 -12.81
N PRO A 229 -17.55 13.96 -13.03
CA PRO A 229 -18.67 13.76 -12.11
C PRO A 229 -19.23 12.33 -12.11
N ILE A 230 -18.91 11.51 -13.11
CA ILE A 230 -19.29 10.09 -13.17
C ILE A 230 -18.58 9.29 -12.07
N VAL A 231 -17.31 9.64 -11.79
CA VAL A 231 -16.54 9.02 -10.70
C VAL A 231 -17.13 9.46 -9.36
N ARG A 232 -17.61 8.52 -8.56
CA ARG A 232 -18.25 8.76 -7.26
C ARG A 232 -17.31 8.60 -6.08
N LYS A 233 -16.24 7.81 -6.25
CA LYS A 233 -15.24 7.55 -5.24
C LYS A 233 -13.85 7.51 -5.84
N LEU A 234 -12.90 8.13 -5.13
CA LEU A 234 -11.47 8.00 -5.38
C LEU A 234 -10.80 7.30 -4.19
N SER A 235 -10.04 6.25 -4.44
CA SER A 235 -9.14 5.64 -3.47
C SER A 235 -7.69 5.91 -3.90
N PHE A 236 -6.88 6.45 -3.00
CA PHE A 236 -5.50 6.79 -3.26
C PHE A 236 -4.59 6.21 -2.18
N THR A 237 -3.46 5.61 -2.60
CA THR A 237 -2.34 5.30 -1.73
C THR A 237 -1.08 5.94 -2.30
N GLY A 238 -0.37 6.72 -1.48
CA GLY A 238 0.84 7.42 -1.90
C GLY A 238 1.29 8.48 -0.90
N SER A 239 2.00 9.50 -1.38
CA SER A 239 2.53 10.56 -0.52
C SER A 239 1.45 11.49 0.01
N THR A 240 1.63 11.98 1.25
CA THR A 240 0.71 12.92 1.90
C THR A 240 0.46 14.20 1.09
N PRO A 241 1.47 14.86 0.47
CA PRO A 241 1.22 16.03 -0.37
C PRO A 241 0.30 15.75 -1.55
N VAL A 242 0.46 14.62 -2.24
CA VAL A 242 -0.42 14.22 -3.35
C VAL A 242 -1.82 13.88 -2.84
N GLY A 243 -1.95 13.21 -1.70
CA GLY A 243 -3.24 12.92 -1.09
C GLY A 243 -4.04 14.20 -0.77
N ARG A 244 -3.39 15.22 -0.19
CA ARG A 244 -3.99 16.54 0.07
C ARG A 244 -4.48 17.19 -1.23
N LEU A 245 -3.67 17.15 -2.30
CA LEU A 245 -4.03 17.69 -3.60
C LEU A 245 -5.27 16.98 -4.19
N LEU A 246 -5.26 15.65 -4.23
CA LEU A 246 -6.38 14.87 -4.77
C LEU A 246 -7.67 15.07 -3.96
N MET A 247 -7.58 15.15 -2.63
CA MET A 247 -8.71 15.48 -1.75
C MET A 247 -9.30 16.83 -2.09
N SER A 248 -8.45 17.86 -2.26
CA SER A 248 -8.89 19.20 -2.66
C SER A 248 -9.59 19.20 -4.02
N GLN A 249 -9.06 18.48 -5.01
CA GLN A 249 -9.67 18.37 -6.33
C GLN A 249 -11.03 17.63 -6.30
N CYS A 250 -11.14 16.58 -5.47
CA CYS A 250 -12.37 15.81 -5.31
C CYS A 250 -13.50 16.61 -4.64
N ALA A 251 -13.18 17.64 -3.87
CA ALA A 251 -14.16 18.46 -3.16
C ALA A 251 -15.16 19.15 -4.10
N ALA A 252 -14.73 19.52 -5.32
CA ALA A 252 -15.58 20.18 -6.32
C ALA A 252 -16.82 19.36 -6.75
N THR A 253 -16.73 18.03 -6.63
CA THR A 253 -17.82 17.11 -7.02
C THR A 253 -18.33 16.28 -5.83
N VAL A 254 -17.89 16.61 -4.60
CA VAL A 254 -18.27 15.92 -3.34
C VAL A 254 -18.03 14.41 -3.44
N LYS A 255 -16.92 14.00 -4.09
CA LYS A 255 -16.56 12.58 -4.21
C LYS A 255 -16.22 11.99 -2.83
N LYS A 256 -16.63 10.76 -2.58
CA LYS A 256 -16.10 9.99 -1.46
C LYS A 256 -14.62 9.70 -1.71
N VAL A 257 -13.78 9.90 -0.70
CA VAL A 257 -12.34 9.63 -0.79
C VAL A 257 -11.90 8.65 0.30
N SER A 258 -10.97 7.74 -0.06
CA SER A 258 -10.18 6.97 0.88
C SER A 258 -8.73 7.25 0.57
N LEU A 259 -7.94 7.57 1.60
CA LEU A 259 -6.57 8.01 1.45
C LEU A 259 -5.69 7.21 2.41
N GLU A 260 -4.72 6.48 1.86
CA GLU A 260 -3.65 5.81 2.58
C GLU A 260 -2.35 6.53 2.28
N LEU A 261 -1.84 7.29 3.24
CA LEU A 261 -0.76 8.25 3.03
C LEU A 261 0.50 7.86 3.80
N GLY A 262 1.46 8.78 3.88
CA GLY A 262 2.72 8.56 4.55
C GLY A 262 2.58 8.25 6.04
N GLY A 263 3.63 7.68 6.61
CA GLY A 263 3.74 7.35 8.01
C GLY A 263 5.07 7.76 8.60
N ASN A 264 5.16 7.76 9.93
CA ASN A 264 6.39 8.00 10.67
C ASN A 264 6.39 7.12 11.92
N ALA A 265 6.25 5.81 11.72
CA ALA A 265 5.96 4.84 12.76
C ALA A 265 7.04 4.82 13.87
N PRO A 266 6.67 4.96 15.15
CA PRO A 266 7.53 4.64 16.27
C PRO A 266 7.62 3.13 16.48
N PHE A 267 8.78 2.67 16.91
CA PHE A 267 9.01 1.32 17.43
C PHE A 267 9.63 1.48 18.82
N ILE A 268 8.87 1.15 19.85
CA ILE A 268 9.25 1.42 21.24
C ILE A 268 9.72 0.12 21.90
N VAL A 269 10.92 0.13 22.47
CA VAL A 269 11.49 -1.00 23.22
C VAL A 269 11.61 -0.58 24.68
N PHE A 270 10.75 -1.13 25.53
CA PHE A 270 10.76 -0.88 26.96
C PHE A 270 11.84 -1.71 27.67
N ASP A 271 12.15 -1.35 28.90
CA ASP A 271 13.17 -2.00 29.76
C ASP A 271 12.87 -3.48 30.07
N ASP A 272 11.59 -3.86 30.07
CA ASP A 272 11.10 -5.22 30.30
C ASP A 272 10.91 -6.06 29.03
N ALA A 273 11.23 -5.50 27.84
CA ALA A 273 11.04 -6.17 26.57
C ALA A 273 11.92 -7.41 26.40
N ASP A 274 11.43 -8.38 25.64
CA ASP A 274 12.27 -9.41 25.07
C ASP A 274 13.11 -8.82 23.94
N LEU A 275 14.39 -8.58 24.18
CA LEU A 275 15.26 -7.90 23.23
C LEU A 275 15.49 -8.70 21.95
N ASP A 276 15.53 -10.04 22.03
CA ASP A 276 15.72 -10.87 20.83
C ASP A 276 14.47 -10.84 19.94
N ALA A 277 13.29 -10.95 20.55
CA ALA A 277 12.01 -10.79 19.84
C ALA A 277 11.87 -9.36 19.28
N ALA A 278 12.26 -8.32 20.03
CA ALA A 278 12.22 -6.94 19.59
C ALA A 278 13.15 -6.68 18.38
N VAL A 279 14.35 -7.29 18.36
CA VAL A 279 15.27 -7.20 17.22
C VAL A 279 14.69 -7.88 15.98
N GLN A 280 14.11 -9.08 16.13
CA GLN A 280 13.43 -9.75 15.01
C GLN A 280 12.27 -8.91 14.47
N GLY A 281 11.45 -8.33 15.33
CA GLY A 281 10.39 -7.42 14.96
C GLY A 281 10.89 -6.15 14.30
N ALA A 282 12.00 -5.60 14.75
CA ALA A 282 12.66 -4.44 14.15
C ALA A 282 13.12 -4.75 12.71
N ILE A 283 13.76 -5.89 12.47
CA ILE A 283 14.15 -6.36 11.13
C ILE A 283 12.90 -6.49 10.23
N ALA A 284 11.85 -7.17 10.70
CA ALA A 284 10.63 -7.40 9.95
C ALA A 284 9.88 -6.10 9.61
N SER A 285 9.83 -5.13 10.54
CA SER A 285 9.11 -3.88 10.31
C SER A 285 9.92 -2.87 9.53
N LYS A 286 11.27 -2.81 9.70
CA LYS A 286 12.11 -1.76 9.11
C LYS A 286 12.69 -2.14 7.76
N TYR A 287 13.14 -3.39 7.59
CA TYR A 287 13.94 -3.75 6.41
C TYR A 287 13.17 -4.52 5.34
N ARG A 288 11.88 -4.82 5.58
CA ARG A 288 10.98 -5.33 4.53
C ARG A 288 10.93 -4.34 3.36
N ASN A 289 11.07 -4.85 2.14
CA ASN A 289 11.13 -4.06 0.91
C ASN A 289 12.18 -2.93 0.98
N SER A 290 13.33 -3.19 1.62
CA SER A 290 14.39 -2.20 1.85
C SER A 290 13.90 -0.93 2.55
N GLY A 291 12.93 -1.06 3.46
CA GLY A 291 12.33 0.07 4.20
C GLY A 291 11.33 0.91 3.40
N GLN A 292 10.98 0.50 2.19
CA GLN A 292 10.05 1.22 1.31
C GLN A 292 8.59 0.82 1.57
N THR A 293 8.14 1.00 2.80
CA THR A 293 6.82 0.59 3.29
C THR A 293 6.22 1.67 4.17
N CYS A 294 4.96 2.04 3.95
CA CYS A 294 4.27 3.09 4.71
C CYS A 294 4.10 2.78 6.21
N VAL A 295 4.04 1.50 6.57
CA VAL A 295 4.00 1.03 7.98
C VAL A 295 5.39 0.72 8.53
N CYS A 296 6.45 1.00 7.78
CA CYS A 296 7.82 0.76 8.19
C CYS A 296 8.18 1.65 9.39
N THR A 297 8.87 1.07 10.37
CA THR A 297 9.42 1.84 11.48
C THR A 297 10.37 2.94 10.97
N ASN A 298 10.14 4.17 11.36
CA ASN A 298 11.03 5.29 11.08
C ASN A 298 11.77 5.81 12.33
N ARG A 299 11.24 5.57 13.55
CA ARG A 299 11.76 6.09 14.80
C ARG A 299 11.83 4.97 15.83
N PHE A 300 13.03 4.49 16.13
CA PHE A 300 13.24 3.49 17.18
C PHE A 300 13.47 4.19 18.51
N TYR A 301 12.50 4.19 19.40
CA TYR A 301 12.62 4.64 20.77
C TYR A 301 13.00 3.47 21.68
N VAL A 302 14.16 3.54 22.31
CA VAL A 302 14.69 2.47 23.16
C VAL A 302 14.94 3.02 24.55
N HIS A 303 14.38 2.34 25.55
CA HIS A 303 14.58 2.70 26.96
C HIS A 303 16.09 2.70 27.32
N GLU A 304 16.54 3.71 28.03
CA GLU A 304 17.97 3.93 28.33
C GLU A 304 18.66 2.73 28.94
N ALA A 305 17.96 1.96 29.80
CA ALA A 305 18.48 0.77 30.45
C ALA A 305 18.86 -0.37 29.49
N VAL A 306 18.25 -0.43 28.30
CA VAL A 306 18.45 -1.52 27.32
C VAL A 306 18.98 -1.00 25.98
N TYR A 307 19.24 0.31 25.87
CA TYR A 307 19.59 0.98 24.61
C TYR A 307 20.82 0.40 23.93
N ASP A 308 21.93 0.28 24.67
CA ASP A 308 23.20 -0.17 24.10
C ASP A 308 23.13 -1.65 23.70
N ALA A 309 22.47 -2.48 24.53
CA ALA A 309 22.25 -3.90 24.24
C ALA A 309 21.38 -4.08 23.00
N PHE A 310 20.30 -3.33 22.88
CA PHE A 310 19.43 -3.38 21.71
C PHE A 310 20.16 -2.90 20.43
N ALA A 311 20.88 -1.76 20.51
CA ALA A 311 21.64 -1.22 19.39
C ALA A 311 22.69 -2.21 18.86
N GLN A 312 23.43 -2.87 19.76
CA GLN A 312 24.41 -3.89 19.39
C GLN A 312 23.76 -5.11 18.71
N LYS A 313 22.67 -5.64 19.31
CA LYS A 313 21.94 -6.78 18.75
C LYS A 313 21.32 -6.45 17.38
N LEU A 314 20.71 -5.26 17.24
CA LEU A 314 20.13 -4.83 15.97
C LEU A 314 21.20 -4.66 14.89
N ALA A 315 22.33 -4.01 15.20
CA ALA A 315 23.42 -3.84 14.24
C ALA A 315 23.98 -5.19 13.77
N ALA A 316 24.14 -6.16 14.67
CA ALA A 316 24.57 -7.50 14.33
C ALA A 316 23.57 -8.21 13.40
N ALA A 317 22.28 -8.09 13.66
CA ALA A 317 21.21 -8.68 12.82
C ALA A 317 21.14 -8.00 11.44
N VAL A 318 21.26 -6.67 11.39
CA VAL A 318 21.27 -5.88 10.15
C VAL A 318 22.47 -6.24 9.27
N GLY A 319 23.64 -6.50 9.87
CA GLY A 319 24.83 -6.95 9.16
C GLY A 319 24.71 -8.32 8.48
N GLN A 320 23.68 -9.11 8.79
CA GLN A 320 23.37 -10.39 8.14
C GLN A 320 22.44 -10.25 6.93
N LEU A 321 21.87 -9.07 6.70
CA LEU A 321 20.98 -8.84 5.57
C LEU A 321 21.78 -8.85 4.26
N LYS A 322 21.39 -9.72 3.32
CA LYS A 322 22.06 -9.84 2.03
C LYS A 322 21.48 -8.84 1.04
N VAL A 323 22.29 -7.88 0.61
CA VAL A 323 21.96 -6.91 -0.45
C VAL A 323 22.26 -7.53 -1.81
N GLY A 324 21.35 -7.41 -2.77
CA GLY A 324 21.54 -7.95 -4.12
C GLY A 324 20.33 -7.85 -5.01
N SER A 325 20.42 -8.34 -6.24
CA SER A 325 19.27 -8.44 -7.14
C SER A 325 18.21 -9.37 -6.53
N GLY A 326 16.94 -8.95 -6.56
CA GLY A 326 15.85 -9.71 -5.94
C GLY A 326 15.64 -11.11 -6.48
N THR A 327 16.16 -11.42 -7.67
CA THR A 327 16.12 -12.76 -8.29
C THR A 327 17.24 -13.70 -7.81
N GLU A 328 18.24 -13.17 -7.10
CA GLU A 328 19.33 -13.98 -6.58
C GLU A 328 18.94 -14.74 -5.31
N PRO A 329 19.38 -15.99 -5.14
CA PRO A 329 19.06 -16.77 -3.95
C PRO A 329 19.56 -16.13 -2.64
N GLY A 330 18.69 -16.07 -1.63
CA GLY A 330 19.02 -15.61 -0.29
C GLY A 330 19.12 -14.07 -0.15
N VAL A 331 18.86 -13.30 -1.20
CA VAL A 331 18.77 -11.85 -1.12
C VAL A 331 17.55 -11.46 -0.29
N THR A 332 17.77 -10.52 0.63
CA THR A 332 16.73 -9.95 1.52
C THR A 332 16.57 -8.44 1.36
N GLN A 333 17.52 -7.78 0.71
CA GLN A 333 17.51 -6.32 0.48
C GLN A 333 17.74 -6.04 -1.00
N GLY A 334 16.68 -5.66 -1.70
CA GLY A 334 16.75 -5.17 -3.07
C GLY A 334 17.18 -3.70 -3.15
N PRO A 335 17.25 -3.12 -4.37
CA PRO A 335 17.53 -1.72 -4.57
C PRO A 335 16.37 -0.83 -4.09
N LEU A 336 16.64 0.43 -3.85
CA LEU A 336 15.63 1.49 -3.81
C LEU A 336 15.10 1.74 -5.23
N ILE A 337 13.86 2.19 -5.33
CA ILE A 337 13.14 2.27 -6.61
C ILE A 337 13.80 3.20 -7.64
N ASN A 338 14.45 4.27 -7.18
CA ASN A 338 15.10 5.25 -8.04
C ASN A 338 16.14 6.09 -7.28
N GLU A 339 16.89 6.91 -8.02
CA GLU A 339 17.93 7.78 -7.49
C GLU A 339 17.39 8.80 -6.45
N ALA A 340 16.18 9.31 -6.64
CA ALA A 340 15.59 10.25 -5.68
C ALA A 340 15.39 9.63 -4.29
N ALA A 341 15.06 8.34 -4.23
CA ALA A 341 14.96 7.59 -2.98
C ALA A 341 16.33 7.43 -2.31
N VAL A 342 17.38 7.16 -3.08
CA VAL A 342 18.77 7.06 -2.58
C VAL A 342 19.22 8.40 -1.99
N LEU A 343 19.07 9.50 -2.75
CA LEU A 343 19.43 10.85 -2.31
C LEU A 343 18.70 11.28 -1.03
N LYS A 344 17.45 10.86 -0.87
CA LYS A 344 16.70 11.15 0.36
C LYS A 344 17.30 10.44 1.57
N VAL A 345 17.68 9.17 1.44
CA VAL A 345 18.34 8.41 2.53
C VAL A 345 19.67 9.05 2.88
N GLU A 346 20.48 9.42 1.88
CA GLU A 346 21.76 10.13 2.08
C GLU A 346 21.56 11.44 2.83
N ALA A 347 20.62 12.29 2.41
CA ALA A 347 20.32 13.56 3.06
C ALA A 347 19.88 13.42 4.53
N HIS A 348 19.18 12.33 4.86
CA HIS A 348 18.79 12.02 6.23
C HIS A 348 19.99 11.58 7.09
N ILE A 349 20.90 10.79 6.52
CA ILE A 349 22.12 10.34 7.21
C ILE A 349 23.06 11.52 7.42
N GLU A 350 23.29 12.34 6.39
CA GLU A 350 24.15 13.54 6.47
C GLU A 350 23.66 14.53 7.52
N ASP A 351 22.36 14.83 7.56
CA ASP A 351 21.76 15.69 8.58
C ASP A 351 21.96 15.12 9.99
N ALA A 352 21.77 13.81 10.16
CA ALA A 352 21.93 13.16 11.46
C ALA A 352 23.40 13.20 11.94
N LEU A 353 24.35 12.89 11.06
CA LEU A 353 25.79 12.96 11.38
C LEU A 353 26.26 14.36 11.70
N ALA A 354 25.82 15.37 10.93
CA ALA A 354 26.12 16.77 11.18
C ALA A 354 25.61 17.26 12.54
N LYS A 355 24.59 16.58 13.10
CA LYS A 355 24.01 16.90 14.43
C LYS A 355 24.45 15.93 15.54
N GLY A 356 25.49 15.13 15.31
CA GLY A 356 26.14 14.30 16.33
C GLY A 356 25.67 12.86 16.44
N ALA A 357 24.86 12.36 15.52
CA ALA A 357 24.57 10.93 15.43
C ALA A 357 25.79 10.13 14.96
N THR A 358 25.77 8.83 15.21
CA THR A 358 26.85 7.91 14.82
C THR A 358 26.29 6.75 13.99
N VAL A 359 26.98 6.42 12.88
CA VAL A 359 26.69 5.21 12.10
C VAL A 359 27.26 4.00 12.82
N VAL A 360 26.42 3.03 13.17
CA VAL A 360 26.86 1.77 13.77
C VAL A 360 27.13 0.72 12.69
N THR A 361 26.30 0.67 11.63
CA THR A 361 26.48 -0.18 10.45
C THR A 361 25.86 0.48 9.22
N GLY A 362 26.34 0.14 8.05
CA GLY A 362 25.87 0.70 6.76
C GLY A 362 26.27 2.15 6.55
N GLY A 363 25.33 2.99 6.16
CA GLY A 363 25.48 4.44 6.05
C GLY A 363 25.88 4.95 4.68
N LYS A 364 25.96 4.11 3.64
CA LYS A 364 26.43 4.48 2.31
C LYS A 364 25.77 3.65 1.21
N ARG A 365 25.96 4.07 -0.03
CA ARG A 365 25.60 3.28 -1.21
C ARG A 365 26.34 1.97 -1.23
N HIS A 366 25.67 0.91 -1.61
CA HIS A 366 26.29 -0.40 -1.75
C HIS A 366 27.16 -0.50 -3.03
N ALA A 367 28.21 -1.31 -2.99
CA ALA A 367 29.16 -1.46 -4.10
C ALA A 367 28.56 -2.00 -5.42
N LEU A 368 27.38 -2.58 -5.39
CA LEU A 368 26.62 -3.01 -6.58
C LEU A 368 26.18 -1.83 -7.47
N GLY A 369 26.21 -0.60 -6.96
CA GLY A 369 25.76 0.58 -7.72
C GLY A 369 24.24 0.68 -7.83
N HIS A 370 23.74 1.36 -8.88
CA HIS A 370 22.30 1.61 -9.07
C HIS A 370 21.62 2.15 -7.80
N GLY A 371 20.43 1.64 -7.48
CA GLY A 371 19.68 2.02 -6.26
C GLY A 371 20.03 1.23 -5.00
N PHE A 372 21.09 0.39 -5.01
CA PHE A 372 21.45 -0.41 -3.83
C PHE A 372 22.06 0.45 -2.72
N PHE A 373 21.49 0.32 -1.52
CA PHE A 373 21.94 1.03 -0.34
C PHE A 373 22.19 0.07 0.84
N GLU A 374 23.23 0.30 1.63
CA GLU A 374 23.53 -0.55 2.78
C GLU A 374 22.47 -0.38 3.87
N PRO A 375 21.89 -1.47 4.41
CA PRO A 375 21.03 -1.40 5.59
C PRO A 375 21.77 -0.71 6.73
N THR A 376 21.15 0.34 7.31
CA THR A 376 21.83 1.30 8.16
C THR A 376 21.20 1.39 9.54
N VAL A 377 22.05 1.49 10.58
CA VAL A 377 21.65 1.79 11.96
C VAL A 377 22.40 3.03 12.44
N LEU A 378 21.66 4.01 12.97
CA LEU A 378 22.21 5.21 13.61
C LEU A 378 21.91 5.20 15.11
N THR A 379 22.89 5.62 15.92
CA THR A 379 22.75 5.88 17.35
C THR A 379 22.98 7.34 17.67
N GLY A 380 22.62 7.78 18.90
CA GLY A 380 22.76 9.17 19.31
C GLY A 380 21.82 10.12 18.57
N VAL A 381 20.72 9.61 18.06
CA VAL A 381 19.74 10.40 17.31
C VAL A 381 18.88 11.23 18.25
N THR A 382 18.59 12.48 17.86
CA THR A 382 17.81 13.45 18.63
C THR A 382 16.60 13.99 17.86
N PRO A 383 15.60 14.56 18.54
CA PRO A 383 14.40 15.13 17.88
C PRO A 383 14.70 16.30 16.92
N ALA A 384 15.91 16.90 16.97
CA ALA A 384 16.33 18.00 16.08
C ALA A 384 16.75 17.54 14.68
N MET A 385 16.89 16.22 14.47
CA MET A 385 17.31 15.63 13.20
C MET A 385 16.14 15.38 12.27
N LYS A 386 16.37 15.43 10.94
CA LYS A 386 15.31 15.20 9.93
C LYS A 386 14.60 13.85 10.11
N VAL A 387 15.35 12.80 10.43
CA VAL A 387 14.83 11.46 10.69
C VAL A 387 13.78 11.36 11.80
N ALA A 388 13.67 12.38 12.67
CA ALA A 388 12.65 12.45 13.72
C ALA A 388 11.28 12.89 13.18
N LYS A 389 11.24 13.67 12.09
CA LYS A 389 10.03 14.33 11.59
C LYS A 389 9.62 13.88 10.19
N GLU A 390 10.57 13.46 9.37
CA GLU A 390 10.34 13.11 7.97
C GLU A 390 10.35 11.57 7.79
N GLU A 391 9.42 11.07 7.00
CA GLU A 391 9.40 9.67 6.57
C GLU A 391 10.62 9.39 5.67
N THR A 392 11.51 8.47 6.05
CA THR A 392 12.72 8.15 5.26
C THR A 392 12.37 7.34 4.01
N PHE A 393 11.52 6.33 4.14
CA PHE A 393 11.14 5.38 3.09
C PHE A 393 12.34 4.63 2.47
N GLY A 394 13.24 4.18 3.36
CA GLY A 394 14.49 3.51 3.02
C GLY A 394 15.06 2.71 4.19
N PRO A 395 16.19 2.00 4.00
CA PRO A 395 16.73 1.03 4.95
C PRO A 395 17.56 1.70 6.09
N LEU A 396 16.98 2.70 6.75
CA LEU A 396 17.62 3.50 7.79
C LEU A 396 16.87 3.38 9.12
N ALA A 397 17.53 2.86 10.16
CA ALA A 397 17.01 2.70 11.52
C ALA A 397 17.69 3.71 12.48
N PRO A 398 17.08 4.87 12.77
CA PRO A 398 17.58 5.82 13.76
C PRO A 398 17.08 5.46 15.16
N LEU A 399 18.00 5.34 16.14
CA LEU A 399 17.71 4.97 17.52
C LEU A 399 17.74 6.20 18.44
N PHE A 400 16.63 6.43 19.13
CA PHE A 400 16.43 7.48 20.13
C PHE A 400 16.40 6.88 21.54
N LYS A 401 16.93 7.57 22.55
CA LYS A 401 16.79 7.18 23.96
C LYS A 401 15.54 7.79 24.58
N PHE A 402 14.95 7.09 25.54
CA PHE A 402 13.93 7.63 26.45
C PHE A 402 14.08 7.03 27.85
N GLY A 403 13.53 7.71 28.87
CA GLY A 403 13.67 7.32 30.28
C GLY A 403 12.35 7.01 30.98
N SER A 404 11.17 7.33 30.39
CA SER A 404 9.87 7.05 31.01
C SER A 404 8.75 6.81 29.99
N ASP A 405 7.69 6.11 30.45
CA ASP A 405 6.51 5.83 29.63
C ASP A 405 5.86 7.10 29.07
N ASP A 406 5.68 8.12 29.94
CA ASP A 406 5.00 9.36 29.54
C ASP A 406 5.85 10.19 28.54
N GLU A 407 7.19 10.13 28.69
CA GLU A 407 8.10 10.75 27.72
C GLU A 407 7.98 10.09 26.35
N VAL A 408 8.05 8.75 26.27
CA VAL A 408 8.04 8.07 24.98
C VAL A 408 6.69 8.18 24.29
N ILE A 409 5.58 8.17 25.03
CA ILE A 409 4.23 8.41 24.47
C ILE A 409 4.17 9.80 23.83
N ARG A 410 4.66 10.84 24.53
CA ARG A 410 4.70 12.20 24.00
C ARG A 410 5.59 12.30 22.74
N LEU A 411 6.78 11.70 22.76
CA LEU A 411 7.69 11.66 21.61
C LEU A 411 7.12 10.88 20.43
N ALA A 412 6.47 9.77 20.69
CA ALA A 412 5.82 8.95 19.66
C ALA A 412 4.70 9.73 18.95
N ASN A 413 3.88 10.46 19.69
CA ASN A 413 2.76 11.25 19.15
C ASN A 413 3.17 12.59 18.53
N ASP A 414 4.42 13.06 18.74
CA ASP A 414 4.93 14.32 18.19
C ASP A 414 5.26 14.20 16.69
N THR A 415 4.23 13.98 15.90
CA THR A 415 4.27 13.88 14.44
C THR A 415 2.92 14.23 13.84
N GLU A 416 2.89 14.69 12.58
CA GLU A 416 1.66 14.89 11.82
C GLU A 416 1.02 13.56 11.36
N PHE A 417 1.78 12.47 11.38
CA PHE A 417 1.37 11.15 10.94
C PHE A 417 0.73 10.32 12.05
N GLY A 418 -0.03 9.28 11.66
CA GLY A 418 -0.68 8.36 12.59
C GLY A 418 -1.10 7.05 11.91
N LEU A 419 -0.20 6.42 11.11
CA LEU A 419 -0.53 5.18 10.40
C LEU A 419 -0.31 3.95 11.28
N ALA A 420 0.95 3.64 11.61
CA ALA A 420 1.34 2.48 12.39
C ALA A 420 2.24 2.87 13.56
N ALA A 421 2.16 2.11 14.65
CA ALA A 421 3.07 2.15 15.79
C ALA A 421 3.36 0.73 16.26
N TYR A 422 4.53 0.53 16.86
CA TYR A 422 4.95 -0.76 17.41
C TYR A 422 5.54 -0.56 18.79
N PHE A 423 5.34 -1.54 19.71
CA PHE A 423 6.08 -1.53 20.95
C PHE A 423 6.24 -2.93 21.54
N TYR A 424 7.27 -3.08 22.37
CA TYR A 424 7.63 -4.32 23.05
C TYR A 424 7.68 -4.11 24.54
N SER A 425 6.83 -4.82 25.29
CA SER A 425 6.77 -4.85 26.76
C SER A 425 6.10 -6.15 27.21
N ARG A 426 6.44 -6.63 28.41
CA ARG A 426 5.82 -7.79 29.06
C ARG A 426 4.77 -7.39 30.09
N ASP A 427 4.76 -6.15 30.53
CA ASP A 427 3.78 -5.63 31.51
C ASP A 427 2.44 -5.33 30.85
N ILE A 428 1.40 -6.07 31.23
CA ILE A 428 0.06 -5.93 30.65
C ILE A 428 -0.58 -4.58 30.95
N GLY A 429 -0.30 -3.96 32.10
CA GLY A 429 -0.79 -2.62 32.45
C GLY A 429 -0.18 -1.56 31.55
N ARG A 430 1.15 -1.63 31.32
CA ARG A 430 1.85 -0.78 30.37
C ARG A 430 1.32 -0.99 28.94
N VAL A 431 1.08 -2.25 28.54
CA VAL A 431 0.54 -2.56 27.20
C VAL A 431 -0.76 -1.80 26.94
N TRP A 432 -1.72 -1.84 27.84
CA TRP A 432 -2.98 -1.12 27.68
C TRP A 432 -2.78 0.40 27.75
N LYS A 433 -2.04 0.92 28.74
CA LYS A 433 -1.76 2.36 28.86
C LYS A 433 -1.14 2.94 27.58
N VAL A 434 -0.14 2.26 27.03
CA VAL A 434 0.59 2.74 25.85
C VAL A 434 -0.26 2.60 24.60
N ALA A 435 -0.94 1.46 24.41
CA ALA A 435 -1.78 1.24 23.22
C ALA A 435 -2.94 2.25 23.11
N GLU A 436 -3.59 2.61 24.22
CA GLU A 436 -4.66 3.61 24.25
C GLU A 436 -4.14 5.05 24.06
N ALA A 437 -2.91 5.34 24.50
CA ALA A 437 -2.34 6.67 24.42
C ALA A 437 -1.69 6.99 23.06
N LEU A 438 -1.36 5.98 22.26
CA LEU A 438 -0.76 6.18 20.94
C LEU A 438 -1.79 6.61 19.90
N GLU A 439 -1.54 7.75 19.23
CA GLU A 439 -2.42 8.36 18.21
C GLU A 439 -2.20 7.76 16.81
N TYR A 440 -2.43 6.45 16.67
CA TYR A 440 -2.19 5.70 15.44
C TYR A 440 -3.40 4.83 15.08
N GLY A 441 -3.60 4.63 13.78
CA GLY A 441 -4.69 3.76 13.30
C GLY A 441 -4.43 2.30 13.55
N MET A 442 -3.16 1.90 13.68
CA MET A 442 -2.74 0.51 13.91
C MET A 442 -1.60 0.46 14.92
N VAL A 443 -1.70 -0.44 15.89
CA VAL A 443 -0.67 -0.64 16.92
C VAL A 443 -0.29 -2.11 17.00
N GLY A 444 0.99 -2.43 16.76
CA GLY A 444 1.57 -3.76 16.93
C GLY A 444 2.20 -3.90 18.31
N VAL A 445 1.74 -4.87 19.10
CA VAL A 445 2.27 -5.17 20.43
C VAL A 445 3.06 -6.47 20.36
N ASN A 446 4.35 -6.42 20.71
CA ASN A 446 5.27 -7.56 20.64
C ASN A 446 5.33 -8.23 19.25
N THR A 447 5.11 -7.44 18.20
CA THR A 447 5.22 -7.86 16.79
C THR A 447 5.71 -6.71 15.92
N GLY A 448 6.43 -7.03 14.84
CA GLY A 448 6.83 -6.07 13.81
C GLY A 448 5.99 -6.14 12.54
N LEU A 449 4.97 -7.02 12.48
CA LEU A 449 4.10 -7.22 11.32
C LEU A 449 2.63 -7.12 11.73
N ILE A 450 1.89 -6.23 11.05
CA ILE A 450 0.49 -5.91 11.36
C ILE A 450 -0.44 -5.93 10.15
N SER A 451 0.12 -6.12 8.95
CA SER A 451 -0.66 -6.05 7.71
C SER A 451 -1.26 -7.42 7.37
N ASN A 452 -2.58 -7.50 7.30
CA ASN A 452 -3.35 -8.65 6.82
C ASN A 452 -4.70 -8.18 6.27
N GLU A 453 -5.43 -9.07 5.58
CA GLU A 453 -6.71 -8.75 4.95
C GLU A 453 -7.88 -8.65 5.93
N VAL A 454 -7.78 -9.32 7.08
CA VAL A 454 -8.89 -9.41 8.05
C VAL A 454 -8.97 -8.23 9.02
N ALA A 455 -7.87 -7.47 9.17
CA ALA A 455 -7.78 -6.32 10.07
C ALA A 455 -7.96 -4.99 9.32
N PRO A 456 -8.54 -3.95 9.97
CA PRO A 456 -8.74 -2.65 9.35
C PRO A 456 -7.42 -1.89 9.22
N PHE A 457 -6.88 -1.85 8.01
CA PHE A 457 -5.67 -1.10 7.70
C PHE A 457 -6.02 0.37 7.42
N GLY A 458 -5.33 1.30 8.05
CA GLY A 458 -5.47 2.73 7.79
C GLY A 458 -4.99 3.60 8.93
N GLY A 459 -4.79 4.87 8.63
CA GLY A 459 -4.24 5.87 9.53
C GLY A 459 -5.26 6.84 10.10
N VAL A 460 -4.76 7.66 11.01
CA VAL A 460 -5.40 8.87 11.52
C VAL A 460 -4.51 10.07 11.23
N LYS A 461 -4.91 11.28 11.61
CA LYS A 461 -4.18 12.53 11.33
C LYS A 461 -3.88 12.67 9.82
N GLN A 462 -2.63 13.02 9.45
CA GLN A 462 -2.21 13.22 8.06
C GLN A 462 -1.84 11.91 7.34
N SER A 463 -2.01 10.77 7.99
CA SER A 463 -1.81 9.46 7.37
C SER A 463 -3.02 8.96 6.59
N GLY A 464 -4.17 9.65 6.69
CA GLY A 464 -5.26 9.42 5.76
C GLY A 464 -6.65 9.28 6.35
N LEU A 465 -7.56 8.77 5.52
CA LEU A 465 -9.00 8.63 5.77
C LEU A 465 -9.48 7.28 5.23
N GLY A 466 -10.40 6.65 5.94
CA GLY A 466 -10.96 5.35 5.58
C GLY A 466 -10.17 4.18 6.14
N ARG A 467 -10.61 2.98 5.80
CA ARG A 467 -9.93 1.74 6.16
C ARG A 467 -9.96 0.78 4.97
N GLU A 468 -8.89 0.02 4.80
CA GLU A 468 -8.78 -1.05 3.80
C GLU A 468 -8.69 -2.41 4.48
N GLY A 469 -9.17 -3.47 3.82
CA GLY A 469 -9.31 -4.79 4.47
C GLY A 469 -10.45 -4.83 5.48
N SER A 470 -10.56 -5.92 6.20
CA SER A 470 -11.63 -6.21 7.14
C SER A 470 -13.05 -6.01 6.59
N HIS A 471 -14.06 -6.15 7.44
CA HIS A 471 -15.43 -5.81 7.04
C HIS A 471 -15.66 -4.30 6.86
N TYR A 472 -14.78 -3.44 7.43
CA TYR A 472 -14.88 -1.98 7.26
C TYR A 472 -14.51 -1.53 5.84
N GLY A 473 -13.62 -2.26 5.15
CA GLY A 473 -13.09 -1.84 3.85
C GLY A 473 -14.15 -1.73 2.75
N ILE A 474 -15.28 -2.45 2.86
CA ILE A 474 -16.36 -2.38 1.87
C ILE A 474 -17.29 -1.19 2.08
N ASP A 475 -17.36 -0.63 3.30
CA ASP A 475 -18.26 0.48 3.64
C ASP A 475 -17.95 1.76 2.84
N ASP A 476 -16.72 1.91 2.38
CA ASP A 476 -16.33 3.02 1.52
C ASP A 476 -16.84 2.92 0.07
N TYR A 477 -17.33 1.74 -0.34
CA TYR A 477 -17.83 1.46 -1.68
C TYR A 477 -19.35 1.35 -1.75
N VAL A 478 -20.03 1.59 -0.63
CA VAL A 478 -21.49 1.57 -0.55
C VAL A 478 -22.03 2.92 -0.05
N VAL A 479 -23.31 3.16 -0.39
CA VAL A 479 -24.12 4.24 0.15
C VAL A 479 -25.35 3.67 0.87
N ILE A 480 -25.76 4.34 1.94
CA ILE A 480 -26.94 3.97 2.72
C ILE A 480 -28.16 4.63 2.11
N LYS A 481 -29.21 3.83 1.83
CA LYS A 481 -30.50 4.32 1.37
C LYS A 481 -31.59 3.97 2.38
N TYR A 482 -32.30 4.98 2.81
CA TYR A 482 -33.46 4.86 3.69
C TYR A 482 -34.75 4.78 2.87
N LEU A 483 -35.57 3.77 3.14
CA LEU A 483 -36.90 3.55 2.57
C LEU A 483 -37.95 3.70 3.68
N CYS A 484 -38.90 4.58 3.48
CA CYS A 484 -40.07 4.74 4.36
C CYS A 484 -41.31 4.26 3.58
N LEU A 485 -41.93 3.21 4.05
CA LEU A 485 -43.16 2.64 3.44
C LEU A 485 -44.36 2.94 4.32
N ALA A 486 -45.41 3.51 3.74
CA ALA A 486 -46.72 3.59 4.37
C ALA A 486 -47.42 2.22 4.24
N VAL A 487 -48.08 1.73 5.29
CA VAL A 487 -48.79 0.45 5.39
C VAL A 487 -50.16 0.61 5.99
#